data_ee6e21cbdd07963aee853bc81503925b
#
_entry.id   ee6e21cbdd07963aee853bc81503925b
#
_cell.length_a   1.000
_cell.length_b   1.000
_cell.length_c   1.000
_cell.angle_alpha   90.00
_cell.angle_beta   90.00
_cell.angle_gamma   90.00
#
_symmetry.space_group_name_H-M   'P 1'
#
loop_
_entity.id
_entity.type
_entity.pdbx_description
1 polymer ?
#
loop_
_entity_poly.entity_id
_entity_poly.type
_entity_poly.pdbx_seq_one_letter_code
_entity_poly.pdbx_strand_id
1 'polypeptide(L)'
;MLREKVAKLTKLLFAGATMALCVATVNPAVQVQAGMLEESEPNEVPANATSLPLNTWMRGITVKGSDTDYYSFIIPEGNGCAQVELRSGDDNPKDSAKWRVDLYDVDRNPLNNFAGNSGKSYVLGLAPGKYLVKVKSTTGYGPQCSYNLRVNYTASSQWEKEQYYKNKTMGNANSVVVNKLYTGNLYRNFDKDYYRIKLNGTNNVTFKFMIDNSVDVPGRWRVDFYDAKTFKLLKANKNNSISANETWTVRCTGDLIVKIGNSSNAEGKIYHIQASAKTYKAPVVKPAATTISSIKAGKRQATVYWRKANNATGYYVYRSTNSKSGYKKIATVTGKTYYTDKKSLTSKKTYYYKVVSIRKSGSKVLTAKSSACKSVKIK
;
A
#
# COMPACT_ATOMS: atom_id res chain seq x y z
N MET A 1 -43.83 -21.02 -4.77
CA MET A 1 -42.59 -21.34 -4.01
C MET A 1 -41.39 -21.67 -4.92
N LEU A 2 -41.34 -21.15 -6.15
CA LEU A 2 -40.18 -21.35 -7.05
C LEU A 2 -39.67 -20.03 -7.66
N ARG A 3 -40.21 -18.88 -7.27
CA ARG A 3 -39.80 -17.55 -7.75
C ARG A 3 -39.01 -16.70 -6.72
N GLU A 4 -38.88 -17.15 -5.49
CA GLU A 4 -38.10 -16.41 -4.45
C GLU A 4 -36.70 -16.97 -4.20
N LYS A 5 -36.31 -18.10 -4.78
CA LYS A 5 -34.94 -18.63 -4.69
C LYS A 5 -33.96 -18.14 -5.76
N VAL A 6 -34.43 -17.43 -6.78
CA VAL A 6 -33.57 -16.91 -7.87
C VAL A 6 -33.05 -15.48 -7.55
N ALA A 7 -33.67 -14.75 -6.63
CA ALA A 7 -33.29 -13.38 -6.31
C ALA A 7 -32.16 -13.25 -5.27
N LYS A 8 -31.69 -14.35 -4.66
CA LYS A 8 -30.56 -14.35 -3.70
C LYS A 8 -29.22 -14.82 -4.25
N LEU A 9 -29.16 -15.28 -5.49
CA LEU A 9 -27.90 -15.71 -6.13
C LEU A 9 -27.27 -14.64 -7.05
N THR A 10 -27.93 -13.48 -7.25
CA THR A 10 -27.45 -12.42 -8.14
C THR A 10 -26.77 -11.26 -7.42
N LYS A 11 -26.48 -11.36 -6.12
CA LYS A 11 -25.75 -10.32 -5.36
C LYS A 11 -24.35 -10.71 -4.87
N LEU A 12 -23.81 -11.83 -5.34
CA LEU A 12 -22.44 -12.27 -4.98
C LEU A 12 -21.49 -12.41 -6.18
N LEU A 13 -21.82 -11.82 -7.32
CA LEU A 13 -21.05 -11.95 -8.57
C LEU A 13 -20.62 -10.61 -9.19
N PHE A 14 -20.39 -9.57 -8.36
CA PHE A 14 -19.75 -8.34 -8.82
C PHE A 14 -18.69 -7.84 -7.82
N ALA A 15 -17.74 -8.71 -7.49
CA ALA A 15 -16.44 -8.33 -6.97
C ALA A 15 -15.34 -9.15 -7.67
N GLY A 16 -15.59 -9.52 -8.92
CA GLY A 16 -14.57 -9.96 -9.85
C GLY A 16 -13.80 -8.71 -10.26
N ALA A 17 -12.56 -8.58 -9.74
CA ALA A 17 -11.59 -7.68 -10.31
C ALA A 17 -11.52 -8.00 -11.80
N THR A 18 -12.00 -7.09 -12.64
CA THR A 18 -11.65 -7.06 -14.05
C THR A 18 -10.12 -7.04 -14.07
N MET A 19 -9.52 -8.17 -14.39
CA MET A 19 -8.14 -8.18 -14.85
C MET A 19 -8.09 -7.17 -16.00
N ALA A 20 -7.46 -6.04 -15.78
CA ALA A 20 -7.00 -5.22 -16.86
C ALA A 20 -5.86 -6.03 -17.51
N LEU A 21 -6.25 -7.00 -18.33
CA LEU A 21 -5.42 -7.38 -19.45
C LEU A 21 -5.02 -6.04 -20.08
N CYS A 22 -3.74 -5.78 -20.27
CA CYS A 22 -3.28 -4.71 -21.14
C CYS A 22 -3.75 -5.01 -22.59
N VAL A 23 -5.05 -4.98 -22.80
CA VAL A 23 -5.65 -4.93 -24.11
C VAL A 23 -5.79 -3.44 -24.41
N ALA A 24 -4.85 -2.92 -25.19
CA ALA A 24 -5.01 -1.64 -25.83
C ALA A 24 -6.35 -1.65 -26.55
N THR A 25 -7.30 -0.81 -26.13
CA THR A 25 -8.37 -0.37 -27.00
C THR A 25 -7.70 0.48 -28.07
N VAL A 26 -7.32 -0.15 -29.15
CA VAL A 26 -6.81 0.52 -30.33
C VAL A 26 -8.00 1.26 -30.94
N ASN A 27 -7.98 2.59 -30.80
CA ASN A 27 -8.80 3.43 -31.64
C ASN A 27 -8.41 3.12 -33.10
N PRO A 28 -9.34 2.77 -34.01
CA PRO A 28 -9.00 2.48 -35.39
C PRO A 28 -8.77 3.79 -36.15
N ALA A 29 -7.61 4.41 -35.91
CA ALA A 29 -7.14 5.48 -36.76
C ALA A 29 -6.00 4.95 -37.61
N VAL A 30 -6.31 4.70 -38.87
CA VAL A 30 -5.40 4.55 -40.02
C VAL A 30 -4.24 3.59 -39.77
N GLN A 31 -4.40 2.34 -40.17
CA GLN A 31 -3.27 1.47 -40.48
C GLN A 31 -2.56 2.02 -41.72
N VAL A 32 -1.66 2.95 -41.54
CA VAL A 32 -0.52 3.05 -42.44
C VAL A 32 0.29 1.79 -42.13
N GLN A 33 0.39 0.89 -43.07
CA GLN A 33 1.35 -0.18 -43.08
C GLN A 33 2.72 0.50 -43.18
N ALA A 34 3.23 0.94 -42.02
CA ALA A 34 4.58 1.51 -41.91
C ALA A 34 5.54 0.38 -42.31
N GLY A 35 6.30 0.58 -43.37
CA GLY A 35 7.36 -0.32 -43.77
C GLY A 35 8.22 -0.61 -42.54
N MET A 36 8.71 -1.84 -42.42
CA MET A 36 9.64 -2.24 -41.37
C MET A 36 10.87 -1.31 -41.40
N LEU A 37 11.23 -0.74 -40.27
CA LEU A 37 12.41 0.10 -40.16
C LEU A 37 13.65 -0.79 -40.22
N GLU A 38 14.74 -0.29 -40.80
CA GLU A 38 16.05 -0.93 -40.81
C GLU A 38 16.94 -0.25 -39.76
N GLU A 39 17.86 -1.01 -39.15
CA GLU A 39 18.87 -0.44 -38.29
C GLU A 39 19.84 0.47 -39.06
N SER A 40 20.53 1.32 -38.33
CA SER A 40 21.54 2.23 -38.87
C SER A 40 22.90 1.84 -38.36
N GLU A 41 23.79 1.45 -39.25
CA GLU A 41 25.17 1.10 -38.96
C GLU A 41 26.14 2.30 -39.12
N PRO A 42 27.26 2.38 -38.35
CA PRO A 42 27.69 1.45 -37.29
C PRO A 42 26.97 1.72 -35.96
N ASN A 43 26.49 0.66 -35.26
CA ASN A 43 25.77 0.77 -33.99
C ASN A 43 26.35 -0.14 -32.88
N GLU A 44 27.61 -0.58 -32.99
CA GLU A 44 28.26 -1.53 -32.07
C GLU A 44 28.59 -0.94 -30.69
N VAL A 45 28.30 0.35 -30.47
CA VAL A 45 28.54 1.01 -29.18
C VAL A 45 27.29 1.81 -28.73
N PRO A 46 27.06 1.96 -27.42
CA PRO A 46 25.88 2.68 -26.91
C PRO A 46 25.75 4.11 -27.39
N ALA A 47 26.88 4.78 -27.74
CA ALA A 47 26.87 6.16 -28.24
C ALA A 47 26.21 6.26 -29.63
N ASN A 48 26.35 5.21 -30.43
CA ASN A 48 25.83 5.13 -31.80
C ASN A 48 24.55 4.29 -31.91
N ALA A 49 23.90 4.01 -30.76
CA ALA A 49 22.70 3.17 -30.71
C ALA A 49 21.62 3.67 -31.66
N THR A 50 21.14 2.79 -32.53
CA THR A 50 20.01 3.04 -33.44
C THR A 50 18.77 3.43 -32.65
N SER A 51 18.08 4.49 -33.04
CA SER A 51 16.83 4.91 -32.38
C SER A 51 15.70 3.92 -32.71
N LEU A 52 15.14 3.29 -31.68
CA LEU A 52 14.05 2.31 -31.80
C LEU A 52 12.73 2.93 -31.32
N PRO A 53 11.83 3.31 -32.24
CA PRO A 53 10.53 3.84 -31.84
C PRO A 53 9.69 2.78 -31.12
N LEU A 54 8.94 3.20 -30.09
CA LEU A 54 8.04 2.32 -29.36
C LEU A 54 6.99 1.71 -30.29
N ASN A 55 6.61 0.47 -30.05
CA ASN A 55 5.58 -0.28 -30.76
C ASN A 55 5.82 -0.49 -32.26
N THR A 56 7.05 -0.30 -32.72
CA THR A 56 7.45 -0.42 -34.12
C THR A 56 8.47 -1.52 -34.28
N TRP A 57 8.33 -2.36 -35.30
CA TRP A 57 9.32 -3.35 -35.65
C TRP A 57 10.49 -2.72 -36.40
N MET A 58 11.68 -3.14 -36.03
CA MET A 58 12.94 -2.78 -36.69
C MET A 58 13.71 -4.03 -37.04
N ARG A 59 14.16 -4.12 -38.27
CA ARG A 59 15.00 -5.22 -38.75
C ARG A 59 16.47 -4.91 -38.46
N GLY A 60 17.18 -5.90 -37.93
CA GLY A 60 18.63 -5.86 -37.71
C GLY A 60 19.29 -7.09 -38.29
N ILE A 61 20.61 -7.02 -38.54
CA ILE A 61 21.40 -8.10 -39.12
C ILE A 61 22.74 -8.21 -38.38
N THR A 62 23.03 -9.35 -37.81
CA THR A 62 24.39 -9.63 -37.29
C THR A 62 25.26 -10.18 -38.39
N VAL A 63 26.10 -9.32 -38.99
CA VAL A 63 26.92 -9.65 -40.18
C VAL A 63 28.16 -10.48 -39.85
N LYS A 64 28.64 -10.45 -38.62
CA LYS A 64 29.82 -11.21 -38.14
C LYS A 64 29.63 -11.70 -36.70
N GLY A 65 30.36 -12.73 -36.27
CA GLY A 65 30.20 -13.32 -34.93
C GLY A 65 30.54 -12.38 -33.75
N SER A 66 31.31 -11.32 -34.00
CA SER A 66 31.58 -10.27 -32.99
C SER A 66 30.62 -9.12 -33.03
N ASP A 67 29.66 -9.15 -33.94
CA ASP A 67 28.69 -8.10 -34.14
C ASP A 67 27.79 -7.88 -32.92
N THR A 68 27.52 -6.63 -32.66
CA THR A 68 26.77 -6.24 -31.46
C THR A 68 25.98 -4.96 -31.75
N ASP A 69 24.69 -5.07 -31.84
CA ASP A 69 23.82 -3.97 -32.21
C ASP A 69 23.26 -3.31 -30.96
N TYR A 70 23.40 -2.01 -30.84
CA TYR A 70 22.80 -1.22 -29.80
C TYR A 70 21.62 -0.41 -30.35
N TYR A 71 20.52 -0.49 -29.64
CA TYR A 71 19.31 0.30 -29.86
C TYR A 71 19.01 1.15 -28.64
N SER A 72 18.40 2.31 -28.87
CA SER A 72 17.93 3.15 -27.78
C SER A 72 16.44 3.48 -27.97
N PHE A 73 15.69 3.47 -26.90
CA PHE A 73 14.29 3.91 -26.88
C PHE A 73 14.04 4.82 -25.69
N ILE A 74 12.95 5.60 -25.77
CA ILE A 74 12.58 6.57 -24.76
C ILE A 74 11.20 6.20 -24.21
N ILE A 75 11.12 5.98 -22.89
CA ILE A 75 9.85 5.93 -22.17
C ILE A 75 9.39 7.39 -21.95
N PRO A 76 8.18 7.74 -22.43
CA PRO A 76 7.69 9.12 -22.32
C PRO A 76 7.35 9.49 -20.87
N GLU A 77 7.14 10.80 -20.64
CA GLU A 77 6.60 11.27 -19.36
C GLU A 77 5.26 10.59 -19.04
N GLY A 78 5.04 10.30 -17.77
CA GLY A 78 3.96 9.47 -17.28
C GLY A 78 4.50 8.15 -16.77
N ASN A 79 3.70 7.12 -16.80
CA ASN A 79 4.09 5.77 -16.42
C ASN A 79 3.63 4.81 -17.49
N GLY A 80 4.25 3.65 -17.52
CA GLY A 80 3.84 2.59 -18.42
C GLY A 80 4.63 1.33 -18.17
N CYS A 81 4.32 0.31 -18.96
CA CYS A 81 5.11 -0.90 -18.98
C CYS A 81 5.68 -1.12 -20.39
N ALA A 82 6.85 -1.71 -20.43
CA ALA A 82 7.55 -2.05 -21.68
C ALA A 82 8.01 -3.50 -21.67
N GLN A 83 8.06 -4.11 -22.84
CA GLN A 83 8.56 -5.44 -23.08
C GLN A 83 9.34 -5.44 -24.39
N VAL A 84 10.60 -5.85 -24.34
CA VAL A 84 11.42 -6.06 -25.54
C VAL A 84 11.07 -7.42 -26.14
N GLU A 85 10.80 -7.44 -27.42
CA GLU A 85 10.50 -8.66 -28.20
C GLU A 85 11.44 -8.74 -29.39
N LEU A 86 12.06 -9.92 -29.57
CA LEU A 86 12.84 -10.25 -30.75
C LEU A 86 12.23 -11.47 -31.43
N ARG A 87 12.18 -11.45 -32.76
CA ARG A 87 11.80 -12.56 -33.62
C ARG A 87 12.86 -12.78 -34.68
N SER A 88 13.05 -14.01 -35.09
CA SER A 88 13.85 -14.34 -36.28
C SER A 88 13.33 -13.59 -37.48
N GLY A 89 14.21 -13.12 -38.35
CA GLY A 89 13.85 -12.56 -39.64
C GLY A 89 13.41 -13.64 -40.62
N ASP A 90 12.63 -13.29 -41.63
CA ASP A 90 12.10 -14.23 -42.63
C ASP A 90 13.18 -14.84 -43.50
N ASP A 91 14.35 -14.19 -43.59
CA ASP A 91 15.53 -14.61 -44.34
C ASP A 91 16.52 -15.48 -43.51
N ASN A 92 16.23 -15.72 -42.24
CA ASN A 92 17.05 -16.60 -41.40
C ASN A 92 16.73 -18.07 -41.68
N PRO A 93 17.64 -18.83 -42.37
CA PRO A 93 17.33 -20.18 -42.80
C PRO A 93 17.11 -21.12 -41.61
N LYS A 94 15.89 -21.67 -41.49
CA LYS A 94 15.54 -22.66 -40.45
C LYS A 94 15.85 -22.20 -39.03
N ASP A 95 15.74 -20.90 -38.74
CA ASP A 95 16.08 -20.32 -37.43
C ASP A 95 17.50 -20.68 -36.95
N SER A 96 18.47 -20.76 -37.86
CA SER A 96 19.84 -21.13 -37.54
C SER A 96 20.56 -20.12 -36.67
N ALA A 97 20.22 -18.86 -36.79
CA ALA A 97 20.76 -17.80 -35.95
C ALA A 97 20.00 -17.68 -34.62
N LYS A 98 20.75 -17.43 -33.55
CA LYS A 98 20.21 -17.14 -32.23
C LYS A 98 20.95 -15.94 -31.66
N TRP A 99 20.22 -15.15 -30.90
CA TRP A 99 20.71 -13.92 -30.31
C TRP A 99 20.56 -13.93 -28.81
N ARG A 100 21.40 -13.17 -28.13
CA ARG A 100 21.21 -12.70 -26.77
C ARG A 100 20.76 -11.25 -26.82
N VAL A 101 19.68 -10.94 -26.13
CA VAL A 101 19.12 -9.60 -25.98
C VAL A 101 19.26 -9.18 -24.54
N ASP A 102 19.96 -8.07 -24.30
CA ASP A 102 20.12 -7.49 -22.98
C ASP A 102 19.45 -6.11 -22.95
N LEU A 103 18.62 -5.85 -21.95
CA LEU A 103 17.99 -4.55 -21.69
C LEU A 103 18.71 -3.83 -20.55
N TYR A 104 19.04 -2.55 -20.76
CA TYR A 104 19.76 -1.70 -19.81
C TYR A 104 19.05 -0.36 -19.61
N ASP A 105 19.31 0.29 -18.47
CA ASP A 105 19.09 1.72 -18.33
C ASP A 105 20.21 2.53 -19.07
N VAL A 106 20.10 3.86 -19.05
CA VAL A 106 21.06 4.75 -19.71
C VAL A 106 22.47 4.65 -19.12
N ASP A 107 22.61 4.29 -17.86
CA ASP A 107 23.87 4.10 -17.15
C ASP A 107 24.45 2.69 -17.36
N ARG A 108 23.85 1.90 -18.24
CA ARG A 108 24.20 0.51 -18.57
C ARG A 108 24.03 -0.48 -17.43
N ASN A 109 23.14 -0.18 -16.49
CA ASN A 109 22.76 -1.17 -15.49
C ASN A 109 21.78 -2.19 -16.09
N PRO A 110 22.02 -3.51 -15.91
CA PRO A 110 21.18 -4.53 -16.52
C PRO A 110 19.82 -4.61 -15.83
N LEU A 111 18.75 -4.57 -16.64
CA LEU A 111 17.36 -4.71 -16.18
C LEU A 111 16.82 -6.10 -16.49
N ASN A 112 17.05 -6.62 -17.69
CA ASN A 112 16.58 -7.95 -18.09
C ASN A 112 17.37 -8.50 -19.26
N ASN A 113 17.26 -9.80 -19.55
CA ASN A 113 17.81 -10.41 -20.73
C ASN A 113 17.05 -11.69 -21.11
N PHE A 114 17.19 -12.11 -22.36
CA PHE A 114 16.77 -13.41 -22.87
C PHE A 114 17.67 -13.83 -24.06
N ALA A 115 17.56 -15.08 -24.46
CA ALA A 115 18.31 -15.58 -25.61
C ALA A 115 17.48 -16.62 -26.39
N GLY A 116 17.72 -16.70 -27.69
CA GLY A 116 17.02 -17.62 -28.60
C GLY A 116 16.98 -17.08 -30.02
N ASN A 117 16.29 -17.81 -30.90
CA ASN A 117 15.92 -17.32 -32.24
C ASN A 117 14.71 -16.34 -32.16
N SER A 118 13.93 -16.45 -31.11
CA SER A 118 12.87 -15.53 -30.74
C SER A 118 12.73 -15.50 -29.22
N GLY A 119 12.11 -14.43 -28.69
CA GLY A 119 11.87 -14.33 -27.25
C GLY A 119 11.38 -12.96 -26.82
N LYS A 120 11.09 -12.86 -25.53
CA LYS A 120 10.62 -11.63 -24.91
C LYS A 120 11.29 -11.43 -23.55
N SER A 121 11.54 -10.16 -23.22
CA SER A 121 11.87 -9.78 -21.85
C SER A 121 10.66 -9.95 -20.93
N TYR A 122 10.85 -9.80 -19.63
CA TYR A 122 9.73 -9.53 -18.74
C TYR A 122 9.03 -8.24 -19.13
N VAL A 123 7.77 -8.10 -18.76
CA VAL A 123 7.05 -6.83 -18.83
C VAL A 123 7.49 -6.00 -17.63
N LEU A 124 8.12 -4.86 -17.84
CA LEU A 124 8.66 -4.01 -16.79
C LEU A 124 7.96 -2.67 -16.73
N GLY A 125 7.62 -2.21 -15.54
CA GLY A 125 7.12 -0.85 -15.30
C GLY A 125 8.29 0.14 -15.29
N LEU A 126 8.69 0.65 -16.45
CA LEU A 126 9.85 1.54 -16.57
C LEU A 126 9.49 3.00 -16.26
N ALA A 127 10.39 3.70 -15.57
CA ALA A 127 10.30 5.13 -15.36
C ALA A 127 10.57 5.91 -16.66
N PRO A 128 10.08 7.15 -16.80
CA PRO A 128 10.42 8.01 -17.95
C PRO A 128 11.93 8.16 -18.12
N GLY A 129 12.41 8.08 -19.35
CA GLY A 129 13.82 8.21 -19.67
C GLY A 129 14.29 7.35 -20.83
N LYS A 130 15.61 7.42 -21.11
CA LYS A 130 16.26 6.66 -22.17
C LYS A 130 16.72 5.30 -21.65
N TYR A 131 16.55 4.27 -22.49
CA TYR A 131 16.95 2.89 -22.24
C TYR A 131 17.71 2.35 -23.45
N LEU A 132 18.50 1.30 -23.23
CA LEU A 132 19.32 0.65 -24.24
C LEU A 132 18.94 -0.83 -24.36
N VAL A 133 18.87 -1.30 -25.59
CA VAL A 133 18.80 -2.73 -25.92
C VAL A 133 20.08 -3.09 -26.65
N LYS A 134 20.70 -4.19 -26.25
CA LYS A 134 21.84 -4.76 -26.91
C LYS A 134 21.46 -6.11 -27.47
N VAL A 135 21.69 -6.30 -28.76
CA VAL A 135 21.54 -7.59 -29.45
C VAL A 135 22.92 -8.10 -29.86
N LYS A 136 23.20 -9.36 -29.58
CA LYS A 136 24.44 -10.00 -29.94
C LYS A 136 24.16 -11.40 -30.44
N SER A 137 24.76 -11.82 -31.57
CA SER A 137 24.67 -13.18 -32.04
C SER A 137 25.32 -14.16 -31.02
N THR A 138 24.65 -15.27 -30.77
CA THR A 138 25.18 -16.41 -30.01
C THR A 138 25.50 -17.59 -30.92
N THR A 139 24.75 -17.73 -32.00
CA THR A 139 25.01 -18.72 -33.08
C THR A 139 24.48 -18.15 -34.38
N GLY A 140 25.21 -18.37 -35.47
CA GLY A 140 24.84 -17.91 -36.80
C GLY A 140 25.05 -16.39 -36.98
N TYR A 141 25.64 -16.02 -38.08
CA TYR A 141 25.83 -14.63 -38.51
C TYR A 141 25.96 -14.59 -40.02
N GLY A 142 25.84 -13.40 -40.59
CA GLY A 142 25.90 -13.14 -42.01
C GLY A 142 24.65 -12.44 -42.54
N PRO A 143 24.66 -12.05 -43.81
CA PRO A 143 23.57 -11.21 -44.37
C PRO A 143 22.19 -11.86 -44.35
N GLN A 144 22.10 -13.19 -44.17
CA GLN A 144 20.86 -13.96 -44.05
C GLN A 144 20.45 -14.20 -42.58
N CYS A 145 21.18 -13.67 -41.62
CA CYS A 145 20.87 -13.83 -40.20
C CYS A 145 20.23 -12.55 -39.62
N SER A 146 19.11 -12.18 -40.19
CA SER A 146 18.34 -11.02 -39.71
C SER A 146 17.41 -11.38 -38.55
N TYR A 147 17.06 -10.37 -37.80
CA TYR A 147 16.05 -10.43 -36.73
C TYR A 147 15.16 -9.20 -36.79
N ASN A 148 14.00 -9.32 -36.17
CA ASN A 148 13.05 -8.22 -35.99
C ASN A 148 12.95 -7.90 -34.48
N LEU A 149 13.25 -6.67 -34.10
CA LEU A 149 13.24 -6.17 -32.72
C LEU A 149 12.13 -5.15 -32.52
N ARG A 150 11.44 -5.20 -31.38
CA ARG A 150 10.43 -4.21 -31.00
C ARG A 150 10.42 -4.00 -29.50
N VAL A 151 10.11 -2.77 -29.08
CA VAL A 151 9.72 -2.45 -27.71
C VAL A 151 8.21 -2.25 -27.66
N ASN A 152 7.47 -3.21 -27.11
CA ASN A 152 6.05 -3.08 -26.85
C ASN A 152 5.87 -2.20 -25.62
N TYR A 153 5.22 -1.06 -25.77
CA TYR A 153 4.95 -0.11 -24.69
C TYR A 153 3.45 0.13 -24.53
N THR A 154 3.01 0.16 -23.28
CA THR A 154 1.64 0.54 -22.90
C THR A 154 1.69 1.59 -21.79
N ALA A 155 1.10 2.76 -22.05
CA ALA A 155 0.99 3.81 -21.04
C ALA A 155 0.04 3.37 -19.92
N SER A 156 0.47 3.53 -18.66
CA SER A 156 -0.34 3.21 -17.48
C SER A 156 0.22 3.86 -16.23
N SER A 157 -0.57 4.70 -15.58
CA SER A 157 -0.20 5.31 -14.30
C SER A 157 -0.21 4.35 -13.11
N GLN A 158 -0.56 3.09 -13.34
CA GLN A 158 -0.70 2.07 -12.31
C GLN A 158 0.46 1.08 -12.26
N TRP A 159 1.42 1.17 -13.18
CA TRP A 159 2.65 0.43 -13.08
C TRP A 159 3.65 1.11 -12.14
N GLU A 160 4.46 0.30 -11.47
CA GLU A 160 5.63 0.79 -10.76
C GLU A 160 6.60 1.54 -11.70
N LYS A 161 7.51 2.31 -11.09
CA LYS A 161 8.57 3.01 -11.83
C LYS A 161 9.89 2.31 -11.54
N GLU A 162 10.19 1.28 -12.33
CA GLU A 162 11.46 0.58 -12.21
C GLU A 162 12.59 1.45 -12.71
N GLN A 163 13.57 1.68 -11.87
CA GLN A 163 14.88 2.25 -12.21
C GLN A 163 15.91 1.55 -11.35
N TYR A 164 17.07 1.22 -11.91
CA TYR A 164 18.07 0.35 -11.31
C TYR A 164 18.42 0.63 -9.84
N TYR A 165 18.21 1.82 -9.31
CA TYR A 165 18.42 2.14 -7.89
C TYR A 165 17.27 2.95 -7.26
N LYS A 166 16.24 3.32 -7.98
CA LYS A 166 15.31 4.35 -7.50
C LYS A 166 14.15 3.85 -6.63
N ASN A 167 13.63 2.64 -6.81
CA ASN A 167 12.60 2.10 -5.90
C ASN A 167 13.14 1.10 -4.88
N LYS A 168 14.47 0.95 -4.75
CA LYS A 168 15.17 -0.08 -3.97
C LYS A 168 15.48 0.28 -2.54
N THR A 169 15.08 1.45 -2.11
CA THR A 169 15.25 1.92 -0.73
C THR A 169 13.96 2.52 -0.20
N MET A 170 13.78 2.49 1.11
CA MET A 170 12.62 3.10 1.76
C MET A 170 12.49 4.60 1.48
N GLY A 171 13.63 5.29 1.25
CA GLY A 171 13.67 6.71 0.92
C GLY A 171 13.11 7.00 -0.48
N ASN A 172 13.34 6.10 -1.43
CA ASN A 172 12.97 6.24 -2.84
C ASN A 172 11.73 5.40 -3.22
N ALA A 173 10.90 5.06 -2.24
CA ALA A 173 9.71 4.25 -2.44
C ALA A 173 8.71 4.89 -3.43
N ASN A 174 8.14 4.09 -4.32
CA ASN A 174 7.08 4.50 -5.23
C ASN A 174 5.85 4.96 -4.44
N SER A 175 5.36 6.17 -4.72
CA SER A 175 4.14 6.66 -4.08
C SER A 175 2.90 6.00 -4.64
N VAL A 176 2.07 5.43 -3.77
CA VAL A 176 0.77 4.84 -4.13
C VAL A 176 -0.36 5.58 -3.44
N VAL A 177 -1.47 5.75 -4.16
CA VAL A 177 -2.68 6.41 -3.68
C VAL A 177 -3.63 5.33 -3.15
N VAL A 178 -4.24 5.59 -1.99
CA VAL A 178 -5.24 4.68 -1.42
C VAL A 178 -6.41 4.45 -2.38
N ASN A 179 -6.95 3.24 -2.38
CA ASN A 179 -8.04 2.74 -3.22
C ASN A 179 -7.73 2.64 -4.73
N LYS A 180 -6.47 2.86 -5.15
CA LYS A 180 -6.01 2.57 -6.51
C LYS A 180 -5.25 1.25 -6.55
N LEU A 181 -5.41 0.53 -7.65
CA LEU A 181 -4.64 -0.68 -7.95
C LEU A 181 -3.31 -0.28 -8.58
N TYR A 182 -2.23 -0.94 -8.18
CA TYR A 182 -0.91 -0.80 -8.81
C TYR A 182 -0.38 -2.17 -9.19
N THR A 183 0.44 -2.20 -10.20
CA THR A 183 1.06 -3.41 -10.75
C THR A 183 2.57 -3.28 -10.65
N GLY A 184 3.24 -4.36 -10.35
CA GLY A 184 4.69 -4.44 -10.31
C GLY A 184 5.19 -5.85 -10.60
N ASN A 185 6.48 -5.98 -10.78
CA ASN A 185 7.18 -7.25 -10.82
C ASN A 185 8.63 -7.08 -10.36
N LEU A 186 9.22 -8.16 -9.91
CA LEU A 186 10.64 -8.19 -9.55
C LEU A 186 11.43 -8.55 -10.79
N TYR A 187 12.25 -7.65 -11.33
CA TYR A 187 12.97 -7.89 -12.57
C TYR A 187 14.18 -8.84 -12.42
N ARG A 188 14.56 -9.16 -11.16
CA ARG A 188 15.61 -10.15 -10.82
C ARG A 188 15.46 -10.66 -9.39
N ASN A 189 16.20 -11.74 -9.04
CA ASN A 189 16.11 -12.45 -7.76
C ASN A 189 16.33 -11.58 -6.50
N PHE A 190 17.21 -10.58 -6.59
CA PHE A 190 17.53 -9.71 -5.45
C PHE A 190 16.78 -8.38 -5.46
N ASP A 191 15.86 -8.24 -6.36
CA ASP A 191 15.03 -7.05 -6.48
C ASP A 191 14.09 -6.87 -5.29
N LYS A 192 13.81 -5.61 -4.99
CA LYS A 192 12.95 -5.21 -3.88
C LYS A 192 12.22 -3.93 -4.25
N ASP A 193 10.92 -4.01 -4.31
CA ASP A 193 10.08 -2.86 -4.56
C ASP A 193 9.63 -2.24 -3.25
N TYR A 194 9.73 -0.93 -3.17
CA TYR A 194 9.25 -0.17 -2.03
C TYR A 194 8.12 0.77 -2.45
N TYR A 195 7.02 0.70 -1.74
CA TYR A 195 5.85 1.54 -1.94
C TYR A 195 5.57 2.39 -0.71
N ARG A 196 5.29 3.68 -0.93
CA ARG A 196 4.91 4.63 0.13
C ARG A 196 3.45 4.96 0.02
N ILE A 197 2.69 4.68 1.07
CA ILE A 197 1.30 5.07 1.24
C ILE A 197 1.27 6.32 2.11
N LYS A 198 0.93 7.48 1.53
CA LYS A 198 0.84 8.75 2.25
C LYS A 198 -0.43 8.81 3.09
N LEU A 199 -0.29 9.07 4.39
CA LEU A 199 -1.38 9.07 5.36
C LEU A 199 -1.21 10.17 6.41
N ASN A 200 -2.32 10.73 6.88
CA ASN A 200 -2.34 11.69 7.96
C ASN A 200 -2.87 11.05 9.26
N GLY A 201 -2.19 11.30 10.40
CA GLY A 201 -2.59 10.78 11.70
C GLY A 201 -2.45 9.26 11.81
N THR A 202 -3.18 8.66 12.74
CA THR A 202 -3.15 7.21 12.97
C THR A 202 -4.25 6.52 12.16
N ASN A 203 -3.89 5.49 11.40
CA ASN A 203 -4.79 4.75 10.54
C ASN A 203 -4.65 3.23 10.73
N ASN A 204 -5.74 2.50 10.47
CA ASN A 204 -5.71 1.09 10.15
C ASN A 204 -5.70 0.98 8.62
N VAL A 205 -4.59 0.51 8.06
CA VAL A 205 -4.41 0.31 6.63
C VAL A 205 -4.69 -1.15 6.31
N THR A 206 -5.63 -1.38 5.38
CA THR A 206 -5.83 -2.69 4.78
C THR A 206 -5.06 -2.73 3.48
N PHE A 207 -4.07 -3.61 3.38
CA PHE A 207 -3.23 -3.82 2.21
C PHE A 207 -3.53 -5.18 1.60
N LYS A 208 -3.82 -5.19 0.30
CA LYS A 208 -4.05 -6.39 -0.51
C LYS A 208 -2.87 -6.60 -1.42
N PHE A 209 -2.37 -7.81 -1.45
CA PHE A 209 -1.39 -8.32 -2.40
C PHE A 209 -2.07 -9.40 -3.23
N MET A 210 -2.02 -9.28 -4.54
CA MET A 210 -2.68 -10.20 -5.47
C MET A 210 -1.66 -10.64 -6.51
N ILE A 211 -1.66 -11.91 -6.84
CA ILE A 211 -0.78 -12.50 -7.84
C ILE A 211 -1.56 -12.82 -9.11
N ASP A 212 -0.89 -12.71 -10.25
CA ASP A 212 -1.44 -13.19 -11.51
C ASP A 212 -1.36 -14.71 -11.56
N ASN A 213 -2.53 -15.36 -11.56
CA ASN A 213 -2.65 -16.81 -11.58
C ASN A 213 -2.52 -17.40 -12.99
N SER A 214 -2.14 -16.61 -13.99
CA SER A 214 -1.99 -17.07 -15.39
C SER A 214 -0.73 -17.92 -15.64
N VAL A 215 0.09 -18.14 -14.62
CA VAL A 215 1.35 -18.90 -14.71
C VAL A 215 1.26 -20.22 -13.97
N ASP A 216 1.73 -21.30 -14.61
CA ASP A 216 1.69 -22.68 -14.10
C ASP A 216 2.45 -22.87 -12.77
N VAL A 217 3.49 -22.09 -12.53
CA VAL A 217 4.25 -22.11 -11.28
C VAL A 217 4.19 -20.76 -10.61
N PRO A 218 3.43 -20.61 -9.52
CA PRO A 218 3.33 -19.33 -8.82
C PRO A 218 4.69 -18.94 -8.23
N GLY A 219 5.03 -17.65 -8.35
CA GLY A 219 6.14 -17.06 -7.62
C GLY A 219 5.86 -17.07 -6.11
N ARG A 220 6.91 -16.84 -5.34
CA ARG A 220 6.82 -16.68 -3.89
C ARG A 220 7.43 -15.35 -3.50
N TRP A 221 6.64 -14.52 -2.86
CA TRP A 221 7.01 -13.17 -2.44
C TRP A 221 7.12 -13.05 -0.93
N ARG A 222 7.80 -12.02 -0.50
CA ARG A 222 7.82 -11.54 0.87
C ARG A 222 7.28 -10.12 0.91
N VAL A 223 6.37 -9.83 1.84
CA VAL A 223 5.80 -8.50 2.06
C VAL A 223 6.02 -8.08 3.50
N ASP A 224 6.72 -6.96 3.68
CA ASP A 224 7.02 -6.38 4.99
C ASP A 224 6.51 -4.93 5.07
N PHE A 225 6.08 -4.51 6.25
CA PHE A 225 5.49 -3.19 6.50
C PHE A 225 6.32 -2.40 7.49
N TYR A 226 6.65 -1.15 7.17
CA TYR A 226 7.50 -0.29 7.98
C TYR A 226 6.85 1.07 8.23
N ASP A 227 7.15 1.65 9.39
CA ASP A 227 6.90 3.06 9.66
C ASP A 227 7.81 3.92 8.78
N ALA A 228 7.23 4.85 8.01
CA ALA A 228 7.99 5.59 7.01
C ALA A 228 8.91 6.68 7.59
N LYS A 229 8.72 7.06 8.84
CA LYS A 229 9.55 8.06 9.54
C LYS A 229 10.74 7.43 10.24
N THR A 230 10.52 6.28 10.88
CA THR A 230 11.52 5.61 11.73
C THR A 230 12.16 4.40 11.06
N PHE A 231 11.60 3.95 9.95
CA PHE A 231 11.96 2.72 9.24
C PHE A 231 11.87 1.46 10.13
N LYS A 232 11.14 1.55 11.23
CA LYS A 232 10.89 0.42 12.12
C LYS A 232 9.89 -0.55 11.48
N LEU A 233 10.20 -1.84 11.54
CA LEU A 233 9.29 -2.90 11.11
C LEU A 233 8.03 -2.89 11.99
N LEU A 234 6.86 -2.74 11.37
CA LEU A 234 5.54 -2.79 12.01
C LEU A 234 4.93 -4.18 11.91
N LYS A 235 5.09 -4.83 10.76
CA LYS A 235 4.56 -6.16 10.50
C LYS A 235 5.37 -6.85 9.40
N ALA A 236 5.66 -8.12 9.57
CA ALA A 236 6.24 -8.98 8.56
C ALA A 236 5.27 -10.09 8.19
N ASN A 237 5.41 -10.66 7.00
CA ASN A 237 4.72 -11.90 6.66
C ASN A 237 5.31 -13.05 7.50
N LYS A 238 4.43 -13.79 8.21
CA LYS A 238 4.85 -14.86 9.14
C LYS A 238 5.66 -15.97 8.47
N ASN A 239 5.36 -16.30 7.22
CA ASN A 239 5.97 -17.44 6.52
C ASN A 239 7.06 -17.04 5.53
N ASN A 240 7.39 -15.75 5.39
CA ASN A 240 8.35 -15.23 4.40
C ASN A 240 8.11 -15.71 2.94
N SER A 241 6.92 -16.25 2.64
CA SER A 241 6.63 -16.88 1.35
C SER A 241 5.14 -16.79 1.06
N ILE A 242 4.76 -15.94 0.12
CA ILE A 242 3.39 -15.71 -0.33
C ILE A 242 3.26 -16.29 -1.72
N SER A 243 2.34 -17.23 -1.92
CA SER A 243 2.05 -17.85 -3.22
C SER A 243 0.57 -17.76 -3.61
N ALA A 244 -0.20 -16.95 -2.88
CA ALA A 244 -1.63 -16.71 -3.12
C ALA A 244 -1.97 -15.26 -2.77
N ASN A 245 -3.17 -14.83 -3.11
CA ASN A 245 -3.69 -13.52 -2.71
C ASN A 245 -3.76 -13.40 -1.19
N GLU A 246 -3.22 -12.33 -0.64
CA GLU A 246 -3.24 -12.07 0.79
C GLU A 246 -3.71 -10.66 1.13
N THR A 247 -4.20 -10.50 2.36
CA THR A 247 -4.67 -9.22 2.89
C THR A 247 -4.18 -9.03 4.32
N TRP A 248 -3.60 -7.87 4.60
CA TRP A 248 -3.15 -7.50 5.94
C TRP A 248 -3.84 -6.23 6.42
N THR A 249 -4.03 -6.15 7.72
CA THR A 249 -4.33 -4.89 8.40
C THR A 249 -3.13 -4.48 9.24
N VAL A 250 -2.64 -3.27 8.99
CA VAL A 250 -1.50 -2.67 9.70
C VAL A 250 -1.92 -1.35 10.30
N ARG A 251 -1.62 -1.13 11.59
CA ARG A 251 -1.82 0.17 12.23
C ARG A 251 -0.52 0.97 12.14
N CYS A 252 -0.60 2.20 11.62
CA CYS A 252 0.52 3.12 11.53
C CYS A 252 0.09 4.54 11.88
N THR A 253 1.05 5.39 12.22
CA THR A 253 0.87 6.83 12.41
C THR A 253 1.73 7.56 11.40
N GLY A 254 1.12 8.33 10.50
CA GLY A 254 1.78 8.88 9.32
C GLY A 254 1.92 7.84 8.21
N ASP A 255 2.87 8.07 7.30
CA ASP A 255 3.05 7.24 6.11
C ASP A 255 3.47 5.81 6.45
N LEU A 256 3.03 4.87 5.61
CA LEU A 256 3.40 3.46 5.64
C LEU A 256 4.30 3.11 4.45
N ILE A 257 5.41 2.43 4.69
CA ILE A 257 6.23 1.80 3.65
C ILE A 257 5.88 0.32 3.58
N VAL A 258 5.68 -0.16 2.37
CA VAL A 258 5.57 -1.59 2.05
C VAL A 258 6.76 -2.01 1.21
N LYS A 259 7.42 -3.07 1.62
CA LYS A 259 8.51 -3.70 0.88
C LYS A 259 8.03 -5.02 0.32
N ILE A 260 8.22 -5.23 -0.97
CA ILE A 260 7.98 -6.49 -1.67
C ILE A 260 9.31 -7.03 -2.16
N GLY A 261 9.58 -8.30 -1.96
CA GLY A 261 10.81 -8.94 -2.39
C GLY A 261 10.59 -10.38 -2.79
N ASN A 262 11.56 -10.96 -3.49
CA ASN A 262 11.54 -12.35 -3.88
C ASN A 262 11.82 -13.26 -2.68
N SER A 263 11.04 -14.33 -2.54
CA SER A 263 11.35 -15.45 -1.66
C SER A 263 11.82 -16.65 -2.49
N SER A 264 11.15 -16.95 -3.60
CA SER A 264 11.61 -17.87 -4.64
C SER A 264 10.74 -17.77 -5.90
N ASN A 265 11.33 -17.89 -7.07
CA ASN A 265 10.63 -17.94 -8.37
C ASN A 265 9.65 -16.78 -8.66
N ALA A 266 9.81 -15.62 -8.01
CA ALA A 266 8.97 -14.45 -8.24
C ALA A 266 9.51 -13.52 -9.33
N GLU A 267 10.73 -13.78 -9.82
CA GLU A 267 11.36 -13.00 -10.88
C GLU A 267 10.51 -12.98 -12.14
N GLY A 268 10.26 -11.79 -12.68
CA GLY A 268 9.45 -11.55 -13.87
C GLY A 268 7.95 -11.76 -13.72
N LYS A 269 7.49 -12.26 -12.58
CA LYS A 269 6.06 -12.50 -12.34
C LYS A 269 5.37 -11.27 -11.82
N ILE A 270 4.20 -11.00 -12.39
CA ILE A 270 3.40 -9.82 -12.08
C ILE A 270 2.67 -10.02 -10.76
N TYR A 271 2.65 -8.98 -9.94
CA TYR A 271 1.79 -8.86 -8.79
C TYR A 271 1.00 -7.55 -8.84
N HIS A 272 -0.09 -7.50 -8.10
CA HIS A 272 -0.89 -6.29 -7.93
C HIS A 272 -1.02 -5.95 -6.45
N ILE A 273 -1.07 -4.65 -6.15
CA ILE A 273 -1.26 -4.15 -4.81
C ILE A 273 -2.38 -3.12 -4.75
N GLN A 274 -3.10 -3.12 -3.64
CA GLN A 274 -4.10 -2.10 -3.33
C GLN A 274 -4.09 -1.82 -1.84
N ALA A 275 -4.09 -0.54 -1.47
CA ALA A 275 -4.20 -0.11 -0.09
C ALA A 275 -5.48 0.67 0.14
N SER A 276 -6.14 0.45 1.27
CA SER A 276 -7.21 1.31 1.79
C SER A 276 -6.90 1.69 3.23
N ALA A 277 -7.35 2.85 3.67
CA ALA A 277 -7.05 3.36 5.00
C ALA A 277 -8.30 3.87 5.71
N LYS A 278 -8.42 3.54 7.00
CA LYS A 278 -9.46 4.08 7.89
C LYS A 278 -8.79 4.72 9.09
N THR A 279 -9.15 5.96 9.39
CA THR A 279 -8.66 6.66 10.59
C THR A 279 -8.94 5.82 11.84
N TYR A 280 -7.89 5.55 12.61
CA TYR A 280 -8.02 4.83 13.86
C TYR A 280 -8.60 5.74 14.93
N LYS A 281 -9.71 5.34 15.50
CA LYS A 281 -10.30 5.97 16.68
C LYS A 281 -10.01 5.07 17.88
N ALA A 282 -9.22 5.56 18.84
CA ALA A 282 -8.97 4.81 20.07
C ALA A 282 -10.29 4.48 20.78
N PRO A 283 -10.45 3.29 21.34
CA PRO A 283 -11.62 2.94 22.13
C PRO A 283 -11.81 3.93 23.27
N VAL A 284 -13.02 4.41 23.44
CA VAL A 284 -13.34 5.31 24.57
C VAL A 284 -13.52 4.44 25.81
N VAL A 285 -12.52 4.45 26.68
CA VAL A 285 -12.57 3.69 27.94
C VAL A 285 -13.47 4.41 28.94
N LYS A 286 -14.45 3.71 29.54
CA LYS A 286 -15.27 4.24 30.63
C LYS A 286 -14.38 4.55 31.87
N PRO A 287 -14.69 5.61 32.65
CA PRO A 287 -13.98 5.85 33.90
C PRO A 287 -14.30 4.75 34.91
N ALA A 288 -13.37 4.47 35.80
CA ALA A 288 -13.63 3.60 36.95
C ALA A 288 -14.59 4.30 37.94
N ALA A 289 -15.32 3.52 38.72
CA ALA A 289 -16.13 4.07 39.81
C ALA A 289 -15.22 4.69 40.89
N THR A 290 -15.71 5.71 41.57
CA THR A 290 -15.03 6.30 42.72
C THR A 290 -15.72 5.95 44.05
N THR A 291 -15.05 6.21 45.16
CA THR A 291 -15.61 6.08 46.52
C THR A 291 -15.42 7.37 47.30
N ILE A 292 -16.47 7.80 48.02
CA ILE A 292 -16.35 8.93 48.97
C ILE A 292 -15.46 8.47 50.10
N SER A 293 -14.31 9.12 50.28
CA SER A 293 -13.39 8.84 51.39
C SER A 293 -13.93 9.42 52.70
N SER A 294 -14.29 10.68 52.70
CA SER A 294 -14.82 11.37 53.92
C SER A 294 -15.73 12.52 53.56
N ILE A 295 -16.54 12.98 54.51
CA ILE A 295 -17.29 14.23 54.44
C ILE A 295 -17.04 15.01 55.71
N LYS A 296 -16.62 16.27 55.59
CA LYS A 296 -16.41 17.19 56.73
C LYS A 296 -17.56 18.17 56.83
N ALA A 297 -18.20 18.20 58.00
CA ALA A 297 -19.23 19.21 58.33
C ALA A 297 -18.60 20.53 58.73
N GLY A 298 -19.17 21.63 58.23
CA GLY A 298 -18.89 22.99 58.71
C GLY A 298 -20.17 23.76 59.02
N LYS A 299 -20.09 25.01 59.42
CA LYS A 299 -21.23 25.88 59.66
C LYS A 299 -21.95 26.10 58.32
N ARG A 300 -23.13 25.50 58.15
CA ARG A 300 -23.95 25.53 56.92
C ARG A 300 -23.19 25.10 55.64
N GLN A 301 -22.20 24.21 55.77
CA GLN A 301 -21.45 23.67 54.61
C GLN A 301 -21.01 22.20 54.85
N ALA A 302 -20.73 21.51 53.76
CA ALA A 302 -20.17 20.17 53.76
C ALA A 302 -19.07 20.02 52.70
N THR A 303 -17.88 19.53 53.06
CA THR A 303 -16.84 19.23 52.09
C THR A 303 -16.77 17.72 51.91
N VAL A 304 -17.09 17.28 50.68
CA VAL A 304 -17.06 15.87 50.25
C VAL A 304 -15.73 15.58 49.59
N TYR A 305 -15.00 14.55 50.09
CA TYR A 305 -13.77 14.08 49.50
C TYR A 305 -13.98 12.70 48.95
N TRP A 306 -13.32 12.39 47.79
CA TRP A 306 -13.37 11.07 47.16
C TRP A 306 -12.02 10.65 46.59
N ARG A 307 -11.90 9.36 46.29
CA ARG A 307 -10.66 8.82 45.70
C ARG A 307 -10.59 9.13 44.21
N LYS A 308 -9.40 9.42 43.68
CA LYS A 308 -9.17 9.58 42.25
C LYS A 308 -9.58 8.29 41.51
N ALA A 309 -10.38 8.40 40.47
CA ALA A 309 -10.78 7.25 39.66
C ALA A 309 -9.94 7.17 38.39
N ASN A 310 -9.52 5.97 38.02
CA ASN A 310 -8.78 5.74 36.78
C ASN A 310 -9.63 6.15 35.58
N ASN A 311 -9.00 6.75 34.57
CA ASN A 311 -9.64 7.24 33.33
C ASN A 311 -10.73 8.33 33.53
N ALA A 312 -10.91 8.89 34.72
CA ALA A 312 -11.80 10.00 34.97
C ALA A 312 -11.15 11.33 34.54
N THR A 313 -11.93 12.18 33.86
CA THR A 313 -11.58 13.58 33.55
C THR A 313 -12.31 14.57 34.46
N GLY A 314 -13.26 14.08 35.27
CA GLY A 314 -14.03 14.87 36.21
C GLY A 314 -15.03 14.03 37.00
N TYR A 315 -15.86 14.71 37.80
CA TYR A 315 -16.82 14.08 38.69
C TYR A 315 -18.12 14.90 38.73
N TYR A 316 -19.25 14.19 38.78
CA TYR A 316 -20.53 14.77 39.17
C TYR A 316 -20.73 14.50 40.65
N VAL A 317 -21.11 15.56 41.40
CA VAL A 317 -21.48 15.44 42.81
C VAL A 317 -22.99 15.58 42.92
N TYR A 318 -23.60 14.65 43.63
CA TYR A 318 -25.05 14.61 43.88
C TYR A 318 -25.34 14.73 45.36
N ARG A 319 -26.44 15.36 45.71
CA ARG A 319 -26.94 15.53 47.07
C ARG A 319 -28.41 15.14 47.16
N SER A 320 -28.80 14.57 48.30
CA SER A 320 -30.17 14.30 48.69
C SER A 320 -30.36 14.55 50.18
N THR A 321 -31.60 14.69 50.59
CA THR A 321 -32.05 14.64 52.01
C THR A 321 -32.55 13.24 52.39
N ASN A 322 -32.61 12.32 51.44
CA ASN A 322 -32.98 10.89 51.61
C ASN A 322 -31.83 10.01 51.18
N SER A 323 -31.53 8.95 51.95
CA SER A 323 -30.42 8.04 51.68
C SER A 323 -30.60 7.19 50.39
N LYS A 324 -31.84 6.89 50.04
CA LYS A 324 -32.19 5.97 48.93
C LYS A 324 -32.54 6.68 47.64
N SER A 325 -33.10 7.90 47.68
CA SER A 325 -33.72 8.59 46.53
C SER A 325 -33.48 10.10 46.53
N GLY A 326 -34.01 10.80 45.50
CA GLY A 326 -34.03 12.26 45.43
C GLY A 326 -32.66 12.94 45.19
N TYR A 327 -31.68 12.23 44.65
CA TYR A 327 -30.35 12.77 44.38
C TYR A 327 -30.37 13.75 43.21
N LYS A 328 -30.04 15.04 43.49
CA LYS A 328 -29.87 16.07 42.47
C LYS A 328 -28.39 16.39 42.27
N LYS A 329 -27.97 16.56 41.03
CA LYS A 329 -26.61 16.99 40.70
C LYS A 329 -26.40 18.42 41.16
N ILE A 330 -25.42 18.64 42.04
CA ILE A 330 -25.09 19.95 42.60
C ILE A 330 -23.81 20.56 42.04
N ALA A 331 -22.90 19.73 41.51
CA ALA A 331 -21.64 20.19 40.92
C ALA A 331 -21.08 19.27 39.84
N THR A 332 -20.29 19.86 38.95
CA THR A 332 -19.31 19.18 38.08
C THR A 332 -17.91 19.64 38.51
N VAL A 333 -17.04 18.72 38.84
CA VAL A 333 -15.70 19.02 39.36
C VAL A 333 -14.67 18.44 38.40
N THR A 334 -13.68 19.24 38.02
CA THR A 334 -12.51 18.82 37.22
C THR A 334 -11.22 19.14 37.95
N GLY A 335 -10.18 18.31 37.81
CA GLY A 335 -8.86 18.56 38.40
C GLY A 335 -8.75 18.43 39.92
N LYS A 336 -9.87 18.14 40.61
CA LYS A 336 -9.93 18.02 42.08
C LYS A 336 -10.68 16.74 42.47
N THR A 337 -10.45 16.26 43.66
CA THR A 337 -11.11 15.09 44.29
C THR A 337 -11.89 15.50 45.56
N TYR A 338 -12.32 16.71 45.60
CA TYR A 338 -13.22 17.26 46.68
C TYR A 338 -14.13 18.33 46.10
N TYR A 339 -15.25 18.57 46.82
CA TYR A 339 -16.16 19.63 46.57
C TYR A 339 -16.76 20.14 47.91
N THR A 340 -16.79 21.45 48.10
CA THR A 340 -17.44 22.07 49.22
C THR A 340 -18.83 22.61 48.83
N ASP A 341 -19.85 21.95 49.32
CA ASP A 341 -21.23 22.37 49.17
C ASP A 341 -21.58 23.43 50.21
N LYS A 342 -21.96 24.63 49.72
CA LYS A 342 -22.37 25.76 50.54
C LYS A 342 -23.80 26.21 50.21
N LYS A 343 -24.54 25.44 49.39
CA LYS A 343 -25.83 25.84 48.84
C LYS A 343 -26.98 25.32 49.72
N SER A 344 -27.65 26.24 50.44
CA SER A 344 -28.90 25.96 51.15
C SER A 344 -28.85 24.77 52.08
N LEU A 345 -27.77 24.66 52.86
CA LEU A 345 -27.64 23.66 53.91
C LEU A 345 -28.17 24.20 55.22
N THR A 346 -29.07 23.44 55.86
CA THR A 346 -29.69 23.78 57.14
C THR A 346 -28.89 23.13 58.28
N SER A 347 -28.56 23.88 59.31
CA SER A 347 -27.92 23.37 60.53
C SER A 347 -28.76 22.26 61.15
N LYS A 348 -28.10 21.29 61.76
CA LYS A 348 -28.65 20.08 62.40
C LYS A 348 -29.35 19.09 61.45
N LYS A 349 -29.49 19.41 60.10
CA LYS A 349 -30.10 18.54 59.10
C LYS A 349 -29.04 17.61 58.52
N THR A 350 -29.42 16.32 58.23
CA THR A 350 -28.58 15.33 57.58
C THR A 350 -28.77 15.39 56.06
N TYR A 351 -27.64 15.38 55.32
CA TYR A 351 -27.57 15.31 53.87
C TYR A 351 -26.74 14.10 53.42
N TYR A 352 -27.13 13.52 52.29
CA TYR A 352 -26.54 12.37 51.69
C TYR A 352 -25.88 12.74 50.36
N TYR A 353 -24.66 12.25 50.10
CA TYR A 353 -23.89 12.56 48.91
C TYR A 353 -23.53 11.30 48.14
N LYS A 354 -23.50 11.39 46.84
CA LYS A 354 -22.97 10.45 45.90
C LYS A 354 -22.04 11.14 44.92
N VAL A 355 -21.01 10.45 44.43
CA VAL A 355 -20.09 10.95 43.42
C VAL A 355 -20.04 9.98 42.24
N VAL A 356 -20.09 10.52 41.03
CA VAL A 356 -20.00 9.75 39.77
C VAL A 356 -18.79 10.25 39.02
N SER A 357 -17.82 9.39 38.75
CA SER A 357 -16.71 9.71 37.87
C SER A 357 -17.17 9.80 36.43
N ILE A 358 -16.65 10.81 35.71
CA ILE A 358 -16.98 11.06 34.30
C ILE A 358 -15.72 11.11 33.47
N ARG A 359 -15.83 10.74 32.18
CA ARG A 359 -14.82 10.95 31.15
C ARG A 359 -15.44 11.67 29.97
N LYS A 360 -14.92 12.84 29.64
CA LYS A 360 -15.26 13.56 28.41
C LYS A 360 -14.40 13.03 27.26
N SER A 361 -15.01 12.75 26.13
CA SER A 361 -14.34 12.33 24.89
C SER A 361 -15.08 13.01 23.73
N GLY A 362 -14.55 14.14 23.28
CA GLY A 362 -15.26 15.05 22.37
C GLY A 362 -16.57 15.54 23.00
N SER A 363 -17.66 15.44 22.26
CA SER A 363 -19.02 15.76 22.72
C SER A 363 -19.66 14.72 23.65
N LYS A 364 -19.08 13.51 23.74
CA LYS A 364 -19.64 12.42 24.57
C LYS A 364 -19.11 12.49 25.99
N VAL A 365 -20.00 12.24 26.97
CA VAL A 365 -19.66 12.07 28.38
C VAL A 365 -19.99 10.63 28.78
N LEU A 366 -18.96 9.87 29.17
CA LEU A 366 -19.13 8.54 29.75
C LEU A 366 -19.14 8.65 31.28
N THR A 367 -20.03 7.91 31.92
CA THR A 367 -20.17 7.87 33.37
C THR A 367 -19.87 6.47 33.92
N ALA A 368 -19.30 6.44 35.11
CA ALA A 368 -19.20 5.21 35.90
C ALA A 368 -20.47 4.99 36.73
N LYS A 369 -20.54 3.84 37.42
CA LYS A 369 -21.50 3.62 38.49
C LYS A 369 -21.25 4.64 39.60
N SER A 370 -22.32 5.16 40.23
CA SER A 370 -22.18 6.10 41.36
C SER A 370 -21.51 5.43 42.57
N SER A 371 -20.79 6.20 43.34
CA SER A 371 -20.34 5.76 44.68
C SER A 371 -21.51 5.31 45.57
N ALA A 372 -21.22 4.50 46.57
CA ALA A 372 -22.12 4.38 47.72
C ALA A 372 -22.41 5.78 48.30
N CYS A 373 -23.55 5.96 48.89
CA CYS A 373 -23.86 7.24 49.55
C CYS A 373 -23.11 7.32 50.91
N LYS A 374 -22.68 8.53 51.26
CA LYS A 374 -22.26 8.87 52.61
C LYS A 374 -23.07 10.07 53.08
N SER A 375 -23.34 10.11 54.38
CA SER A 375 -24.10 11.16 54.99
C SER A 375 -23.26 12.06 55.90
N VAL A 376 -23.75 13.24 56.17
CA VAL A 376 -23.18 14.19 57.12
C VAL A 376 -24.30 15.04 57.76
N LYS A 377 -24.25 15.21 59.08
CA LYS A 377 -25.12 16.18 59.79
C LYS A 377 -24.42 17.52 59.84
N ILE A 378 -25.08 18.56 59.38
CA ILE A 378 -24.50 19.91 59.30
C ILE A 378 -24.44 20.56 60.67
N LYS A 379 -23.33 21.26 60.90
CA LYS A 379 -23.11 22.03 62.13
C LYS A 379 -23.92 23.34 62.11
#